data_cafc03a6754bb4e7cf52f0ca2b2c7cc5
#
_entry.id   cafc03a6754bb4e7cf52f0ca2b2c7cc5
#
_cell.length_a   1.000
_cell.length_b   1.000
_cell.length_c   1.000
_cell.angle_alpha   90.00
_cell.angle_beta   90.00
_cell.angle_gamma   90.00
#
_symmetry.space_group_name_H-M   'P 1'
#
loop_
_entity.id
_entity.type
_entity.pdbx_description
1 polymer ?
#
loop_
_entity_poly.entity_id
_entity_poly.type
_entity_poly.pdbx_seq_one_letter_code
_entity_poly.pdbx_strand_id
1 'polypeptide(L)'
;MSRYYTKKDRRINIEFRPSTKATAHGGQMAINAVAGEFGLWERVRSEPRLDPRRHKGKGFEPVVYVTALLFSFTSGGDSLADAERLEDDESLKMLLGVKKLPDQSAIGEWLRNVGEEGAEALREIIHDFCGWALNKADRGRLLLGGELEWFFDDTQIEVNGKKFEGSAINYNGDLALSWQTLWAGPFMCDAVLGTPADHKFAPESCAHGKDVSAWMPEMLERCAPLGKGFTSHLYADSASSAGHYLECIEEGFKHFTVSYNKWVGPLETQAAELPEMAWS
;
A
#
# COMPACT_ATOMS: atom_id res chain seq x y z
N MET A 1 19.95 -18.47 27.59
CA MET A 1 20.50 -19.27 26.48
C MET A 1 20.56 -18.37 25.26
N SER A 2 21.74 -17.91 24.88
CA SER A 2 21.92 -17.08 23.67
C SER A 2 21.91 -17.98 22.43
N ARG A 3 20.99 -17.78 21.51
CA ARG A 3 21.03 -18.45 20.20
C ARG A 3 21.61 -17.48 19.19
N TYR A 4 22.78 -17.75 18.68
CA TYR A 4 23.38 -17.00 17.59
C TYR A 4 22.79 -17.50 16.27
N TYR A 5 22.24 -16.60 15.47
CA TYR A 5 21.81 -16.90 14.12
C TYR A 5 22.87 -16.40 13.15
N THR A 6 23.34 -17.27 12.29
CA THR A 6 24.35 -16.91 11.29
C THR A 6 23.67 -16.19 10.10
N LYS A 7 24.46 -15.38 9.37
CA LYS A 7 24.00 -14.76 8.11
C LYS A 7 23.38 -15.76 7.12
N LYS A 8 23.75 -17.04 7.19
CA LYS A 8 23.19 -18.12 6.37
C LYS A 8 21.75 -18.48 6.73
N ASP A 9 21.36 -18.34 8.00
CA ASP A 9 20.04 -18.78 8.47
C ASP A 9 18.97 -17.71 8.31
N ARG A 10 19.31 -16.47 7.93
CA ARG A 10 18.40 -15.32 7.79
C ARG A 10 17.46 -15.11 8.99
N ARG A 11 17.89 -15.56 10.17
CA ARG A 11 17.11 -15.46 11.40
C ARG A 11 17.59 -14.27 12.22
N ILE A 12 16.62 -13.63 12.89
CA ILE A 12 16.93 -12.55 13.81
C ILE A 12 17.53 -13.15 15.09
N ASN A 13 18.65 -12.62 15.52
CA ASN A 13 19.22 -12.98 16.82
C ASN A 13 18.51 -12.18 17.90
N ILE A 14 17.72 -12.88 18.73
CA ILE A 14 17.03 -12.26 19.88
C ILE A 14 17.73 -12.70 21.14
N GLU A 15 18.33 -11.75 21.85
CA GLU A 15 18.96 -11.96 23.13
C GLU A 15 18.22 -11.19 24.21
N PHE A 16 17.67 -11.90 25.21
CA PHE A 16 17.02 -11.30 26.37
C PHE A 16 18.06 -11.01 27.45
N ARG A 17 18.30 -9.72 27.71
CA ARG A 17 19.16 -9.27 28.81
C ARG A 17 18.38 -8.32 29.71
N PRO A 18 18.59 -8.39 31.04
CA PRO A 18 18.12 -7.32 31.91
C PRO A 18 18.76 -6.00 31.46
N SER A 19 17.97 -5.00 31.15
CA SER A 19 18.45 -3.70 30.70
C SER A 19 17.62 -2.60 31.35
N THR A 20 18.29 -1.54 31.77
CA THR A 20 17.65 -0.29 32.18
C THR A 20 17.23 0.55 30.98
N LYS A 21 17.69 0.18 29.76
CA LYS A 21 17.31 0.79 28.49
C LYS A 21 16.48 -0.22 27.69
N ALA A 22 15.20 -0.24 27.92
CA ALA A 22 14.24 -1.05 27.18
C ALA A 22 13.49 -0.19 26.17
N THR A 23 13.11 -0.77 25.04
CA THR A 23 12.18 -0.17 24.07
C THR A 23 10.95 -1.04 23.91
N ALA A 24 9.77 -0.44 23.82
CA ALA A 24 8.54 -1.12 23.41
C ALA A 24 8.58 -1.55 21.94
N HIS A 25 9.49 -0.98 21.17
CA HIS A 25 9.58 -1.12 19.71
C HIS A 25 10.60 -2.18 19.25
N GLY A 26 10.96 -3.14 20.10
CA GLY A 26 11.95 -4.18 19.75
C GLY A 26 11.60 -5.00 18.50
N GLY A 27 10.31 -5.18 18.21
CA GLY A 27 9.82 -5.82 17.00
C GLY A 27 10.20 -5.11 15.69
N GLN A 28 10.49 -3.81 15.75
CA GLN A 28 10.90 -3.00 14.60
C GLN A 28 12.22 -3.47 13.97
N MET A 29 13.02 -4.22 14.72
CA MET A 29 14.24 -4.85 14.16
C MET A 29 13.93 -5.85 13.06
N ALA A 30 12.78 -6.54 13.13
CA ALA A 30 12.35 -7.44 12.06
C ALA A 30 11.98 -6.65 10.80
N ILE A 31 11.26 -5.54 10.96
CA ILE A 31 10.88 -4.64 9.86
C ILE A 31 12.14 -4.04 9.24
N ASN A 32 13.07 -3.54 10.06
CA ASN A 32 14.33 -2.98 9.57
C ASN A 32 15.17 -4.02 8.81
N ALA A 33 15.19 -5.27 9.26
CA ALA A 33 15.89 -6.35 8.57
C ALA A 33 15.27 -6.66 7.19
N VAL A 34 13.94 -6.69 7.09
CA VAL A 34 13.23 -6.88 5.82
C VAL A 34 13.47 -5.70 4.88
N ALA A 35 13.34 -4.46 5.38
CA ALA A 35 13.62 -3.24 4.63
C ALA A 35 15.07 -3.22 4.10
N GLY A 36 16.03 -3.64 4.92
CA GLY A 36 17.44 -3.75 4.52
C GLY A 36 17.69 -4.87 3.50
N GLU A 37 17.00 -6.02 3.60
CA GLU A 37 17.12 -7.10 2.62
C GLU A 37 16.55 -6.71 1.25
N PHE A 38 15.47 -5.95 1.24
CA PHE A 38 14.91 -5.36 0.02
C PHE A 38 15.79 -4.23 -0.55
N GLY A 39 16.62 -3.60 0.28
CA GLY A 39 17.41 -2.42 -0.09
C GLY A 39 16.60 -1.11 -0.06
N LEU A 40 15.57 -1.02 0.79
CA LEU A 40 14.69 0.14 0.89
C LEU A 40 15.47 1.44 1.14
N TRP A 41 16.45 1.39 2.06
CA TRP A 41 17.16 2.59 2.48
C TRP A 41 18.03 3.19 1.37
N GLU A 42 18.64 2.34 0.54
CA GLU A 42 19.43 2.75 -0.63
C GLU A 42 18.53 3.30 -1.74
N ARG A 43 17.38 2.67 -1.98
CA ARG A 43 16.39 3.13 -2.95
C ARG A 43 15.88 4.52 -2.60
N VAL A 44 15.49 4.73 -1.33
CA VAL A 44 15.04 6.05 -0.85
C VAL A 44 16.14 7.11 -0.96
N ARG A 45 17.40 6.77 -0.63
CA ARG A 45 18.50 7.72 -0.74
C ARG A 45 18.83 8.10 -2.18
N SER A 46 18.72 7.15 -3.10
CA SER A 46 19.05 7.36 -4.50
C SER A 46 17.94 8.00 -5.32
N GLU A 47 16.73 8.11 -4.76
CA GLU A 47 15.56 8.67 -5.44
C GLU A 47 15.50 10.20 -5.28
N PRO A 48 15.82 10.98 -6.34
CA PRO A 48 15.88 12.43 -6.24
C PRO A 48 14.53 13.09 -6.01
N ARG A 49 13.42 12.48 -6.44
CA ARG A 49 12.04 12.98 -6.24
C ARG A 49 11.64 13.02 -4.76
N LEU A 50 12.32 12.23 -3.92
CA LEU A 50 12.09 12.22 -2.46
C LEU A 50 12.92 13.28 -1.71
N ASP A 51 13.85 13.95 -2.37
CA ASP A 51 14.75 14.92 -1.73
C ASP A 51 14.52 16.37 -2.21
N PRO A 52 13.52 17.06 -1.67
CA PRO A 52 13.20 18.43 -2.06
C PRO A 52 14.19 19.47 -1.52
N ARG A 53 15.22 19.07 -0.79
CA ARG A 53 16.18 20.00 -0.15
C ARG A 53 17.02 20.72 -1.19
N ARG A 54 16.98 22.06 -1.17
CA ARG A 54 17.87 22.90 -1.99
C ARG A 54 19.33 22.79 -1.57
N HIS A 55 19.58 22.56 -0.28
CA HIS A 55 20.90 22.42 0.33
C HIS A 55 20.99 21.08 1.05
N LYS A 56 21.72 20.14 0.49
CA LYS A 56 21.85 18.75 1.00
C LYS A 56 22.43 18.66 2.43
N GLY A 57 23.11 19.69 2.91
CA GLY A 57 23.64 19.76 4.28
C GLY A 57 22.67 20.31 5.34
N LYS A 58 21.43 20.66 4.95
CA LYS A 58 20.41 21.18 5.87
C LYS A 58 19.18 20.28 5.90
N GLY A 59 18.61 20.10 7.09
CA GLY A 59 17.44 19.24 7.33
C GLY A 59 17.80 17.75 7.29
N PHE A 60 16.78 16.90 7.46
CA PHE A 60 16.94 15.46 7.43
C PHE A 60 17.03 14.94 6.00
N GLU A 61 17.74 13.82 5.82
CA GLU A 61 17.68 13.07 4.56
C GLU A 61 16.33 12.40 4.40
N PRO A 62 15.87 12.17 3.15
CA PRO A 62 14.59 11.47 2.87
C PRO A 62 14.43 10.16 3.63
N VAL A 63 15.51 9.41 3.74
CA VAL A 63 15.53 8.12 4.45
C VAL A 63 15.11 8.25 5.92
N VAL A 64 15.41 9.38 6.57
CA VAL A 64 15.03 9.59 7.98
C VAL A 64 13.53 9.83 8.12
N TYR A 65 12.91 10.55 7.18
CA TYR A 65 11.45 10.73 7.14
C TYR A 65 10.73 9.41 6.88
N VAL A 66 11.18 8.66 5.86
CA VAL A 66 10.61 7.34 5.54
C VAL A 66 10.78 6.37 6.72
N THR A 67 11.94 6.41 7.41
CA THR A 67 12.17 5.63 8.63
C THR A 67 11.16 5.98 9.72
N ALA A 68 10.97 7.27 10.02
CA ALA A 68 10.05 7.72 11.05
C ALA A 68 8.60 7.27 10.74
N LEU A 69 8.14 7.45 9.51
CA LEU A 69 6.80 7.06 9.07
C LEU A 69 6.62 5.53 9.10
N LEU A 70 7.55 4.77 8.53
CA LEU A 70 7.49 3.32 8.49
C LEU A 70 7.40 2.73 9.89
N PHE A 71 8.25 3.17 10.80
CA PHE A 71 8.25 2.63 12.17
C PHE A 71 7.11 3.16 13.02
N SER A 72 6.58 4.34 12.74
CA SER A 72 5.33 4.79 13.35
C SER A 72 4.17 3.88 12.96
N PHE A 73 3.92 3.70 11.67
CA PHE A 73 2.83 2.86 11.18
C PHE A 73 2.93 1.41 11.66
N THR A 74 4.12 0.82 11.58
CA THR A 74 4.34 -0.56 12.05
C THR A 74 4.31 -0.73 13.56
N SER A 75 4.31 0.38 14.31
CA SER A 75 4.06 0.42 15.77
C SER A 75 2.59 0.73 16.12
N GLY A 76 1.72 0.88 15.14
CA GLY A 76 0.30 1.20 15.32
C GLY A 76 0.01 2.70 15.41
N GLY A 77 0.94 3.56 15.02
CA GLY A 77 0.70 5.00 14.88
C GLY A 77 -0.17 5.30 13.65
N ASP A 78 -1.04 6.28 13.76
CA ASP A 78 -1.97 6.72 12.72
C ASP A 78 -1.86 8.23 12.40
N SER A 79 -0.92 8.90 13.06
CA SER A 79 -0.71 10.34 12.91
C SER A 79 0.76 10.72 12.84
N LEU A 80 1.04 11.93 12.34
CA LEU A 80 2.40 12.48 12.34
C LEU A 80 2.92 12.72 13.78
N ALA A 81 2.01 12.95 14.74
CA ALA A 81 2.39 13.09 16.14
C ALA A 81 2.90 11.79 16.73
N ASP A 82 2.41 10.63 16.26
CA ASP A 82 2.92 9.33 16.70
C ASP A 82 4.33 9.07 16.15
N ALA A 83 4.62 9.53 14.92
CA ALA A 83 5.97 9.46 14.39
C ALA A 83 6.95 10.33 15.19
N GLU A 84 6.52 11.52 15.67
CA GLU A 84 7.32 12.39 16.54
C GLU A 84 7.63 11.72 17.88
N ARG A 85 6.68 10.97 18.47
CA ARG A 85 6.87 10.28 19.76
C ARG A 85 7.99 9.24 19.73
N LEU A 86 8.34 8.70 18.56
CA LEU A 86 9.48 7.79 18.41
C LEU A 86 10.82 8.46 18.74
N GLU A 87 10.90 9.81 18.69
CA GLU A 87 12.10 10.57 19.05
C GLU A 87 12.46 10.42 20.54
N ASP A 88 11.49 10.16 21.40
CA ASP A 88 11.70 9.97 22.85
C ASP A 88 12.32 8.61 23.18
N ASP A 89 12.34 7.65 22.24
CA ASP A 89 12.92 6.33 22.46
C ASP A 89 14.38 6.24 22.00
N GLU A 90 15.30 6.56 22.93
CA GLU A 90 16.75 6.48 22.70
C GLU A 90 17.22 5.09 22.28
N SER A 91 16.57 4.04 22.79
CA SER A 91 16.92 2.66 22.46
C SER A 91 16.51 2.32 21.04
N LEU A 92 15.34 2.79 20.59
CA LEU A 92 14.90 2.66 19.21
C LEU A 92 15.84 3.40 18.26
N LYS A 93 16.17 4.67 18.53
CA LYS A 93 17.11 5.45 17.70
C LYS A 93 18.45 4.75 17.55
N MET A 94 18.97 4.19 18.64
CA MET A 94 20.22 3.41 18.60
C MET A 94 20.08 2.15 17.74
N LEU A 95 18.97 1.43 17.83
CA LEU A 95 18.70 0.23 17.01
C LEU A 95 18.60 0.56 15.53
N LEU A 96 18.01 1.70 15.19
CA LEU A 96 17.83 2.19 13.81
C LEU A 96 19.09 2.87 13.26
N GLY A 97 20.10 3.13 14.10
CA GLY A 97 21.30 3.85 13.69
C GLY A 97 21.08 5.33 13.39
N VAL A 98 19.99 5.92 13.89
CA VAL A 98 19.66 7.34 13.72
C VAL A 98 19.95 8.12 14.99
N LYS A 99 20.43 9.36 14.85
CA LYS A 99 20.72 10.23 16.01
C LYS A 99 19.49 11.02 16.44
N LYS A 100 18.63 11.35 15.48
CA LYS A 100 17.44 12.17 15.66
C LYS A 100 16.39 11.80 14.64
N LEU A 101 15.13 11.83 15.04
CA LEU A 101 13.96 11.71 14.16
C LEU A 101 13.31 13.09 13.97
N PRO A 102 12.59 13.32 12.86
CA PRO A 102 11.93 14.59 12.61
C PRO A 102 10.66 14.73 13.46
N ASP A 103 10.35 15.95 13.85
CA ASP A 103 9.06 16.29 14.45
C ASP A 103 7.91 16.27 13.41
N GLN A 104 6.66 16.30 13.90
CA GLN A 104 5.48 16.23 13.04
C GLN A 104 5.43 17.36 12.00
N SER A 105 5.91 18.56 12.36
CA SER A 105 5.92 19.71 11.46
C SER A 105 6.92 19.50 10.31
N ALA A 106 8.11 19.01 10.62
CA ALA A 106 9.13 18.70 9.61
C ALA A 106 8.68 17.55 8.68
N ILE A 107 8.01 16.51 9.22
CA ILE A 107 7.43 15.44 8.40
C ILE A 107 6.35 16.00 7.47
N GLY A 108 5.42 16.80 8.00
CA GLY A 108 4.35 17.41 7.22
C GLY A 108 4.86 18.38 6.14
N GLU A 109 5.93 19.13 6.42
CA GLU A 109 6.59 19.98 5.44
C GLU A 109 7.26 19.16 4.34
N TRP A 110 7.97 18.09 4.70
CA TRP A 110 8.60 17.20 3.74
C TRP A 110 7.55 16.55 2.81
N LEU A 111 6.45 16.02 3.35
CA LEU A 111 5.36 15.43 2.56
C LEU A 111 4.78 16.41 1.54
N ARG A 112 4.55 17.67 1.96
CA ARG A 112 4.06 18.71 1.04
C ARG A 112 5.08 19.07 -0.06
N ASN A 113 6.37 19.05 0.28
CA ASN A 113 7.43 19.45 -0.64
C ASN A 113 7.82 18.36 -1.65
N VAL A 114 7.66 17.07 -1.32
CA VAL A 114 7.86 15.98 -2.29
C VAL A 114 6.71 15.89 -3.29
N GLY A 115 5.50 16.31 -2.92
CA GLY A 115 4.35 16.41 -3.80
C GLY A 115 4.00 15.12 -4.54
N GLU A 116 3.38 15.27 -5.69
CA GLU A 116 2.92 14.15 -6.53
C GLU A 116 4.09 13.31 -7.07
N GLU A 117 5.19 13.95 -7.48
CA GLU A 117 6.36 13.23 -8.00
C GLU A 117 6.99 12.32 -6.94
N GLY A 118 7.04 12.80 -5.68
CA GLY A 118 7.52 11.99 -4.57
C GLY A 118 6.53 10.89 -4.17
N ALA A 119 5.24 11.12 -4.26
CA ALA A 119 4.22 10.10 -4.05
C ALA A 119 4.34 8.98 -5.09
N GLU A 120 4.54 9.32 -6.37
CA GLU A 120 4.75 8.33 -7.42
C GLU A 120 6.06 7.55 -7.22
N ALA A 121 7.13 8.21 -6.75
CA ALA A 121 8.38 7.52 -6.40
C ALA A 121 8.18 6.49 -5.28
N LEU A 122 7.39 6.80 -4.26
CA LEU A 122 7.05 5.86 -3.20
C LEU A 122 6.17 4.71 -3.72
N ARG A 123 5.22 5.00 -4.62
CA ARG A 123 4.38 4.02 -5.29
C ARG A 123 5.22 3.02 -6.09
N GLU A 124 6.21 3.49 -6.84
CA GLU A 124 7.18 2.64 -7.56
C GLU A 124 7.98 1.74 -6.60
N ILE A 125 8.44 2.28 -5.47
CA ILE A 125 9.17 1.50 -4.45
C ILE A 125 8.27 0.41 -3.84
N ILE A 126 6.98 0.71 -3.58
CA ILE A 126 6.00 -0.27 -3.06
C ILE A 126 5.78 -1.37 -4.09
N HIS A 127 5.61 -1.01 -5.36
CA HIS A 127 5.48 -1.97 -6.46
C HIS A 127 6.68 -2.92 -6.55
N ASP A 128 7.89 -2.37 -6.53
CA ASP A 128 9.13 -3.16 -6.53
C ASP A 128 9.22 -4.07 -5.30
N PHE A 129 8.81 -3.56 -4.12
CA PHE A 129 8.77 -4.35 -2.89
C PHE A 129 7.81 -5.53 -3.03
N CYS A 130 6.62 -5.31 -3.61
CA CYS A 130 5.66 -6.37 -3.85
C CYS A 130 6.25 -7.47 -4.75
N GLY A 131 6.86 -7.11 -5.87
CA GLY A 131 7.52 -8.06 -6.76
C GLY A 131 8.64 -8.85 -6.08
N TRP A 132 9.45 -8.18 -5.28
CA TRP A 132 10.49 -8.81 -4.47
C TRP A 132 9.88 -9.77 -3.44
N ALA A 133 8.84 -9.36 -2.73
CA ALA A 133 8.18 -10.15 -1.70
C ALA A 133 7.50 -11.40 -2.27
N LEU A 134 6.80 -11.28 -3.38
CA LEU A 134 6.18 -12.40 -4.10
C LEU A 134 7.22 -13.47 -4.52
N ASN A 135 8.39 -13.02 -4.99
CA ASN A 135 9.48 -13.92 -5.36
C ASN A 135 10.16 -14.61 -4.16
N LYS A 136 10.06 -14.03 -2.96
CA LYS A 136 10.66 -14.54 -1.72
C LYS A 136 9.70 -15.39 -0.89
N ALA A 137 8.41 -15.18 -1.06
CA ALA A 137 7.39 -15.84 -0.28
C ALA A 137 7.38 -17.37 -0.51
N ASP A 138 7.05 -18.09 0.54
CA ASP A 138 6.79 -19.52 0.45
C ASP A 138 5.49 -19.75 -0.34
N ARG A 139 5.60 -20.36 -1.52
CA ARG A 139 4.46 -20.61 -2.39
C ARG A 139 3.37 -21.43 -1.71
N GLY A 140 3.72 -22.36 -0.83
CA GLY A 140 2.74 -23.17 -0.11
C GLY A 140 1.88 -22.36 0.87
N ARG A 141 2.35 -21.16 1.26
CA ARG A 141 1.59 -20.23 2.12
C ARG A 141 0.97 -19.07 1.35
N LEU A 142 1.55 -18.75 0.19
CA LEU A 142 1.11 -17.65 -0.65
C LEU A 142 -0.10 -18.03 -1.51
N LEU A 143 -0.15 -19.27 -1.98
CA LEU A 143 -1.18 -19.73 -2.92
C LEU A 143 -2.35 -20.35 -2.17
N LEU A 144 -3.57 -19.93 -2.51
CA LEU A 144 -4.80 -20.58 -2.08
C LEU A 144 -5.32 -21.45 -3.24
N GLY A 145 -5.59 -22.72 -2.96
CA GLY A 145 -6.01 -23.64 -4.02
C GLY A 145 -5.02 -23.82 -5.19
N GLY A 146 -3.76 -23.36 -5.01
CA GLY A 146 -2.74 -23.39 -6.07
C GLY A 146 -2.66 -22.11 -6.90
N GLU A 147 -3.50 -21.12 -6.64
CA GLU A 147 -3.57 -19.85 -7.34
C GLU A 147 -3.10 -18.69 -6.45
N LEU A 148 -2.51 -17.68 -7.07
CA LEU A 148 -2.25 -16.39 -6.43
C LEU A 148 -3.51 -15.54 -6.50
N GLU A 149 -4.09 -15.26 -5.34
CA GLU A 149 -5.28 -14.41 -5.26
C GLU A 149 -4.89 -12.95 -5.34
N TRP A 150 -5.64 -12.22 -6.15
CA TRP A 150 -5.57 -10.77 -6.27
C TRP A 150 -6.88 -10.15 -5.80
N PHE A 151 -6.78 -9.02 -5.13
CA PHE A 151 -7.93 -8.28 -4.62
C PHE A 151 -7.84 -6.84 -5.07
N PHE A 152 -8.88 -6.38 -5.75
CA PHE A 152 -9.07 -4.97 -6.07
C PHE A 152 -10.22 -4.44 -5.21
N ASP A 153 -9.96 -3.36 -4.48
CA ASP A 153 -10.93 -2.77 -3.56
C ASP A 153 -10.87 -1.24 -3.59
N ASP A 154 -12.04 -0.63 -3.41
CA ASP A 154 -12.23 0.82 -3.33
C ASP A 154 -12.83 1.17 -1.96
N THR A 155 -11.99 1.71 -1.09
CA THR A 155 -12.37 2.11 0.26
C THR A 155 -12.60 3.61 0.34
N GLN A 156 -13.76 4.03 0.85
CA GLN A 156 -14.08 5.45 1.05
C GLN A 156 -13.46 5.96 2.35
N ILE A 157 -12.68 7.05 2.25
CA ILE A 157 -12.08 7.73 3.40
C ILE A 157 -12.82 9.03 3.64
N GLU A 158 -13.67 9.08 4.68
CA GLU A 158 -14.35 10.30 5.08
C GLU A 158 -13.34 11.38 5.49
N VAL A 159 -13.56 12.60 5.02
CA VAL A 159 -12.72 13.74 5.34
C VAL A 159 -13.54 14.87 5.96
N ASN A 160 -12.97 15.47 7.00
CA ASN A 160 -13.57 16.60 7.68
C ASN A 160 -12.92 17.90 7.21
N GLY A 161 -13.69 18.71 6.45
CA GLY A 161 -13.23 20.03 6.00
C GLY A 161 -13.65 20.32 4.55
N LYS A 162 -13.88 21.59 4.24
CA LYS A 162 -14.46 22.02 2.96
C LYS A 162 -13.46 22.14 1.80
N LYS A 163 -12.18 21.83 2.01
CA LYS A 163 -11.10 22.11 1.07
C LYS A 163 -10.09 20.95 0.92
N PHE A 164 -10.54 19.72 1.10
CA PHE A 164 -9.70 18.59 0.73
C PHE A 164 -9.70 18.41 -0.78
N GLU A 165 -8.54 18.57 -1.39
CA GLU A 165 -8.35 18.34 -2.82
C GLU A 165 -8.74 16.89 -3.17
N GLY A 166 -9.48 16.72 -4.27
CA GLY A 166 -9.96 15.41 -4.70
C GLY A 166 -11.15 14.86 -3.90
N SER A 167 -11.60 15.51 -2.83
CA SER A 167 -12.77 15.04 -2.10
C SER A 167 -14.08 15.41 -2.80
N ALA A 168 -15.04 14.48 -2.76
CA ALA A 168 -16.40 14.68 -3.26
C ALA A 168 -17.42 13.97 -2.36
N ILE A 169 -18.70 14.27 -2.57
CA ILE A 169 -19.78 13.56 -1.88
C ILE A 169 -19.88 12.15 -2.45
N ASN A 170 -19.71 11.15 -1.59
CA ASN A 170 -19.84 9.75 -1.95
C ASN A 170 -21.31 9.31 -2.02
N TYR A 171 -21.54 8.04 -2.31
CA TYR A 171 -22.90 7.45 -2.41
C TYR A 171 -23.68 7.46 -1.08
N ASN A 172 -22.99 7.55 0.07
CA ASN A 172 -23.60 7.67 1.39
C ASN A 172 -24.02 9.11 1.73
N GLY A 173 -23.55 10.10 0.96
CA GLY A 173 -23.76 11.51 1.23
C GLY A 173 -22.66 12.18 2.06
N ASP A 174 -21.54 11.48 2.31
CA ASP A 174 -20.41 11.97 3.09
C ASP A 174 -19.33 12.55 2.18
N LEU A 175 -18.64 13.60 2.64
CA LEU A 175 -17.47 14.11 1.95
C LEU A 175 -16.32 13.14 2.14
N ALA A 176 -15.82 12.56 1.05
CA ALA A 176 -14.84 11.49 1.10
C ALA A 176 -13.80 11.60 -0.02
N LEU A 177 -12.70 10.90 0.18
CA LEU A 177 -11.75 10.48 -0.83
C LEU A 177 -11.97 9.00 -1.11
N SER A 178 -11.64 8.54 -2.31
CA SER A 178 -11.64 7.13 -2.68
C SER A 178 -10.22 6.61 -2.69
N TRP A 179 -9.98 5.53 -1.94
CA TRP A 179 -8.70 4.87 -1.86
C TRP A 179 -8.79 3.50 -2.53
N GLN A 180 -8.32 3.44 -3.77
CA GLN A 180 -8.25 2.19 -4.51
C GLN A 180 -6.95 1.46 -4.20
N THR A 181 -7.05 0.16 -3.98
CA THR A 181 -5.92 -0.70 -3.68
C THR A 181 -5.97 -1.98 -4.51
N LEU A 182 -4.78 -2.44 -4.92
CA LEU A 182 -4.60 -3.71 -5.58
C LEU A 182 -3.62 -4.57 -4.78
N TRP A 183 -4.06 -5.76 -4.40
CA TRP A 183 -3.30 -6.69 -3.57
C TRP A 183 -3.01 -7.97 -4.32
N ALA A 184 -1.82 -8.54 -4.10
CA ALA A 184 -1.47 -9.90 -4.51
C ALA A 184 -1.19 -10.72 -3.26
N GLY A 185 -2.11 -11.61 -2.87
CA GLY A 185 -2.10 -12.27 -1.59
C GLY A 185 -2.04 -11.24 -0.44
N PRO A 186 -1.05 -11.30 0.45
CA PRO A 186 -0.94 -10.36 1.58
C PRO A 186 -0.20 -9.05 1.22
N PHE A 187 0.22 -8.85 -0.02
CA PHE A 187 1.05 -7.72 -0.42
C PHE A 187 0.24 -6.70 -1.20
N MET A 188 0.18 -5.46 -0.72
CA MET A 188 -0.36 -4.34 -1.47
C MET A 188 0.63 -3.97 -2.58
N CYS A 189 0.22 -4.15 -3.83
CA CYS A 189 1.05 -3.93 -5.01
C CYS A 189 0.95 -2.52 -5.53
N ASP A 190 -0.21 -1.91 -5.35
CA ASP A 190 -0.49 -0.56 -5.78
C ASP A 190 -1.61 0.06 -4.95
N ALA A 191 -1.58 1.39 -4.84
CA ALA A 191 -2.60 2.17 -4.17
C ALA A 191 -2.71 3.56 -4.78
N VAL A 192 -3.92 4.03 -5.00
CA VAL A 192 -4.21 5.37 -5.51
C VAL A 192 -5.29 6.03 -4.67
N LEU A 193 -5.08 7.30 -4.35
CA LEU A 193 -6.06 8.13 -3.68
C LEU A 193 -6.66 9.11 -4.70
N GLY A 194 -7.97 9.13 -4.82
CA GLY A 194 -8.66 9.97 -5.78
C GLY A 194 -10.06 10.37 -5.36
N THR A 195 -10.83 10.86 -6.31
CA THR A 195 -12.21 11.29 -6.12
C THR A 195 -13.15 10.09 -6.21
N PRO A 196 -14.16 9.95 -5.32
CA PRO A 196 -15.16 8.89 -5.43
C PRO A 196 -15.83 8.83 -6.82
N ALA A 197 -15.97 7.62 -7.37
CA ALA A 197 -16.48 7.42 -8.72
C ALA A 197 -17.94 7.86 -8.92
N ASP A 198 -18.80 7.70 -7.89
CA ASP A 198 -20.24 8.04 -7.93
C ASP A 198 -20.53 9.48 -7.50
N HIS A 199 -19.68 10.41 -7.83
CA HIS A 199 -19.91 11.81 -7.49
C HIS A 199 -20.95 12.46 -8.45
N LYS A 200 -22.16 12.64 -8.00
CA LYS A 200 -23.17 13.43 -8.74
C LYS A 200 -22.89 14.94 -8.73
N PHE A 201 -21.96 15.40 -7.88
CA PHE A 201 -21.70 16.81 -7.60
C PHE A 201 -20.21 17.10 -7.32
N ALA A 202 -19.29 16.58 -8.13
CA ALA A 202 -17.90 17.05 -8.03
C ALA A 202 -17.87 18.55 -8.39
N PRO A 203 -17.33 19.43 -7.53
CA PRO A 203 -17.09 20.81 -7.92
C PRO A 203 -16.16 20.81 -9.15
N GLU A 204 -16.47 21.64 -10.15
CA GLU A 204 -15.61 21.85 -11.34
C GLU A 204 -14.16 22.20 -11.00
N SER A 205 -13.88 22.56 -9.74
CA SER A 205 -12.56 22.87 -9.21
C SER A 205 -11.71 21.65 -8.82
N CYS A 206 -12.22 20.43 -8.86
CA CYS A 206 -11.42 19.21 -8.68
C CYS A 206 -10.64 18.88 -9.95
N ALA A 207 -9.87 19.84 -10.47
CA ALA A 207 -9.20 19.76 -11.77
C ALA A 207 -8.04 18.73 -11.83
N HIS A 208 -7.72 18.02 -10.75
CA HIS A 208 -6.62 17.06 -10.68
C HIS A 208 -7.04 15.65 -10.23
N GLY A 209 -8.30 15.45 -9.85
CA GLY A 209 -8.82 14.12 -9.54
C GLY A 209 -9.29 13.43 -10.82
N LYS A 210 -8.48 12.58 -11.41
CA LYS A 210 -9.04 11.58 -12.33
C LYS A 210 -10.10 10.80 -11.54
N ASP A 211 -11.24 10.59 -12.16
CA ASP A 211 -12.24 9.64 -11.65
C ASP A 211 -11.51 8.34 -11.29
N VAL A 212 -11.73 7.88 -10.08
CA VAL A 212 -11.09 6.65 -9.56
C VAL A 212 -11.33 5.46 -10.49
N SER A 213 -12.46 5.45 -11.18
CA SER A 213 -12.76 4.46 -12.21
C SER A 213 -11.72 4.39 -13.34
N ALA A 214 -10.99 5.47 -13.58
CA ALA A 214 -9.93 5.50 -14.59
C ALA A 214 -8.60 4.87 -14.11
N TRP A 215 -8.44 4.62 -12.80
CA TRP A 215 -7.20 4.10 -12.25
C TRP A 215 -7.09 2.58 -12.30
N MET A 216 -8.21 1.86 -12.25
CA MET A 216 -8.20 0.40 -12.28
C MET A 216 -7.43 -0.17 -13.48
N PRO A 217 -7.68 0.27 -14.73
CA PRO A 217 -6.92 -0.22 -15.89
C PRO A 217 -5.42 0.00 -15.74
N GLU A 218 -5.02 1.20 -15.30
CA GLU A 218 -3.60 1.54 -15.10
C GLU A 218 -2.95 0.65 -14.02
N MET A 219 -3.64 0.44 -12.89
CA MET A 219 -3.17 -0.42 -11.80
C MET A 219 -3.03 -1.88 -12.25
N LEU A 220 -3.99 -2.40 -13.01
CA LEU A 220 -3.96 -3.76 -13.52
C LEU A 220 -2.82 -3.93 -14.55
N GLU A 221 -2.68 -3.01 -15.50
CA GLU A 221 -1.59 -3.03 -16.48
C GLU A 221 -0.22 -3.03 -15.80
N ARG A 222 -0.05 -2.16 -14.79
CA ARG A 222 1.19 -2.03 -14.04
C ARG A 222 1.53 -3.28 -13.22
N CYS A 223 0.53 -3.87 -12.56
CA CYS A 223 0.75 -4.92 -11.56
C CYS A 223 0.62 -6.34 -12.10
N ALA A 224 -0.15 -6.59 -13.17
CA ALA A 224 -0.29 -7.92 -13.75
C ALA A 224 1.05 -8.64 -14.02
N PRO A 225 2.12 -7.96 -14.48
CA PRO A 225 3.43 -8.58 -14.65
C PRO A 225 4.04 -9.18 -13.39
N LEU A 226 3.67 -8.69 -12.18
CA LEU A 226 4.13 -9.25 -10.91
C LEU A 226 3.63 -10.67 -10.68
N GLY A 227 2.48 -11.02 -11.26
CA GLY A 227 1.89 -12.37 -11.24
C GLY A 227 2.55 -13.36 -12.20
N LYS A 228 3.56 -12.95 -12.97
CA LYS A 228 4.21 -13.84 -13.95
C LYS A 228 4.79 -15.09 -13.27
N GLY A 229 4.37 -16.25 -13.75
CA GLY A 229 4.77 -17.55 -13.20
C GLY A 229 3.85 -18.08 -12.09
N PHE A 230 2.74 -17.38 -11.83
CA PHE A 230 1.63 -17.85 -11.02
C PHE A 230 0.38 -18.04 -11.89
N THR A 231 -0.46 -19.00 -11.53
CA THR A 231 -1.86 -18.96 -11.92
C THR A 231 -2.51 -17.92 -11.01
N SER A 232 -3.18 -16.93 -11.59
CA SER A 232 -3.69 -15.77 -10.85
C SER A 232 -5.22 -15.70 -10.98
N HIS A 233 -5.89 -15.36 -9.86
CA HIS A 233 -7.32 -15.15 -9.79
C HIS A 233 -7.59 -13.78 -9.17
N LEU A 234 -8.29 -12.90 -9.89
CA LEU A 234 -8.67 -11.56 -9.39
C LEU A 234 -10.06 -11.58 -8.79
N TYR A 235 -10.21 -10.99 -7.63
CA TYR A 235 -11.47 -10.71 -6.97
C TYR A 235 -11.72 -9.20 -6.92
N ALA A 236 -12.91 -8.78 -7.32
CA ALA A 236 -13.34 -7.40 -7.22
C ALA A 236 -14.83 -7.31 -6.83
N ASP A 237 -15.23 -6.19 -6.30
CA ASP A 237 -16.62 -5.95 -5.91
C ASP A 237 -17.50 -5.56 -7.10
N SER A 238 -18.78 -5.27 -6.82
CA SER A 238 -19.78 -4.94 -7.84
C SER A 238 -19.55 -3.58 -8.53
N ALA A 239 -18.76 -2.68 -7.96
CA ALA A 239 -18.38 -1.43 -8.61
C ALA A 239 -17.54 -1.68 -9.87
N SER A 240 -16.79 -2.78 -9.88
CA SER A 240 -15.95 -3.23 -11.00
C SER A 240 -16.72 -4.04 -12.07
N SER A 241 -18.04 -4.14 -11.98
CA SER A 241 -18.86 -4.96 -12.91
C SER A 241 -19.21 -4.27 -14.24
N ALA A 242 -18.79 -3.02 -14.45
CA ALA A 242 -19.02 -2.34 -15.73
C ALA A 242 -18.17 -2.94 -16.87
N GLY A 243 -18.72 -3.00 -18.08
CA GLY A 243 -18.11 -3.72 -19.20
C GLY A 243 -16.65 -3.36 -19.49
N HIS A 244 -16.32 -2.07 -19.45
CA HIS A 244 -14.94 -1.62 -19.69
C HIS A 244 -13.93 -2.07 -18.60
N TYR A 245 -14.38 -2.30 -17.36
CA TYR A 245 -13.54 -2.88 -16.31
C TYR A 245 -13.34 -4.36 -16.51
N LEU A 246 -14.41 -5.08 -16.90
CA LEU A 246 -14.31 -6.49 -17.19
C LEU A 246 -13.33 -6.77 -18.35
N GLU A 247 -13.37 -5.93 -19.40
CA GLU A 247 -12.40 -6.00 -20.51
C GLU A 247 -10.97 -5.88 -20.00
N CYS A 248 -10.67 -4.87 -19.15
CA CYS A 248 -9.34 -4.71 -18.56
C CYS A 248 -8.93 -5.88 -17.65
N ILE A 249 -9.89 -6.42 -16.90
CA ILE A 249 -9.62 -7.60 -16.05
C ILE A 249 -9.28 -8.82 -16.91
N GLU A 250 -10.03 -9.08 -17.97
CA GLU A 250 -9.82 -10.21 -18.90
C GLU A 250 -8.46 -10.13 -19.61
N GLU A 251 -7.97 -8.93 -19.91
CA GLU A 251 -6.64 -8.74 -20.50
C GLU A 251 -5.51 -9.11 -19.54
N GLY A 252 -5.69 -8.86 -18.23
CA GLY A 252 -4.66 -9.08 -17.21
C GLY A 252 -4.76 -10.42 -16.48
N PHE A 253 -5.97 -10.97 -16.35
CA PHE A 253 -6.26 -12.13 -15.50
C PHE A 253 -7.13 -13.16 -16.22
N LYS A 254 -6.62 -14.39 -16.31
CA LYS A 254 -7.37 -15.50 -16.91
C LYS A 254 -8.57 -15.94 -16.06
N HIS A 255 -8.42 -15.87 -14.74
CA HIS A 255 -9.46 -16.22 -13.79
C HIS A 255 -9.80 -14.98 -12.96
N PHE A 256 -11.10 -14.69 -12.86
CA PHE A 256 -11.58 -13.59 -12.03
C PHE A 256 -12.99 -13.84 -11.49
N THR A 257 -13.30 -13.21 -10.39
CA THR A 257 -14.62 -13.18 -9.78
C THR A 257 -14.97 -11.75 -9.46
N VAL A 258 -16.03 -11.23 -10.07
CA VAL A 258 -16.57 -9.90 -9.82
C VAL A 258 -18.00 -10.03 -9.33
N SER A 259 -18.31 -9.42 -8.19
CA SER A 259 -19.66 -9.39 -7.66
C SER A 259 -20.58 -8.60 -8.59
N TYR A 260 -21.81 -9.04 -8.74
CA TYR A 260 -22.83 -8.34 -9.53
C TYR A 260 -24.01 -7.95 -8.65
N ASN A 261 -24.33 -6.67 -8.58
CA ASN A 261 -25.34 -6.16 -7.63
C ASN A 261 -26.78 -6.05 -8.20
N LYS A 262 -26.98 -6.35 -9.49
CA LYS A 262 -28.28 -6.26 -10.14
C LYS A 262 -28.62 -7.56 -10.84
N TRP A 263 -29.38 -8.40 -10.17
CA TRP A 263 -30.10 -9.46 -10.86
C TRP A 263 -31.14 -8.83 -11.79
N VAL A 264 -30.89 -8.91 -13.07
CA VAL A 264 -31.89 -8.60 -14.09
C VAL A 264 -32.45 -9.92 -14.57
N GLY A 265 -33.79 -10.00 -14.72
CA GLY A 265 -34.51 -11.22 -15.08
C GLY A 265 -33.87 -12.10 -16.17
N PRO A 266 -33.24 -11.54 -17.24
CA PRO A 266 -32.49 -12.33 -18.20
C PRO A 266 -31.31 -13.11 -17.62
N LEU A 267 -30.58 -12.56 -16.65
CA LEU A 267 -29.44 -13.24 -16.00
C LEU A 267 -29.90 -14.37 -15.06
N GLU A 268 -31.00 -14.15 -14.32
CA GLU A 268 -31.61 -15.21 -13.51
C GLU A 268 -32.06 -16.41 -14.37
N THR A 269 -32.67 -16.11 -15.52
CA THR A 269 -33.09 -17.14 -16.46
C THR A 269 -31.93 -17.89 -17.04
N GLN A 270 -30.89 -17.17 -17.48
CA GLN A 270 -29.66 -17.79 -18.01
C GLN A 270 -28.91 -18.60 -16.93
N ALA A 271 -28.83 -18.09 -15.73
CA ALA A 271 -28.23 -18.81 -14.60
C ALA A 271 -29.00 -20.10 -14.28
N ALA A 272 -30.34 -20.06 -14.28
CA ALA A 272 -31.19 -21.25 -14.06
C ALA A 272 -31.06 -22.32 -15.17
N GLU A 273 -30.66 -21.92 -16.36
CA GLU A 273 -30.46 -22.81 -17.51
C GLU A 273 -29.06 -23.46 -17.52
N LEU A 274 -28.12 -22.99 -16.68
CA LEU A 274 -26.79 -23.56 -16.58
C LEU A 274 -26.86 -24.96 -15.93
N PRO A 275 -26.12 -25.94 -16.45
CA PRO A 275 -26.03 -27.26 -15.81
C PRO A 275 -25.38 -27.16 -14.43
N GLU A 276 -25.78 -28.06 -13.53
CA GLU A 276 -25.27 -28.08 -12.13
C GLU A 276 -23.72 -28.07 -12.04
N MET A 277 -23.05 -28.67 -13.03
CA MET A 277 -21.58 -28.65 -13.15
C MET A 277 -20.96 -27.27 -13.47
N ALA A 278 -21.76 -26.29 -13.88
CA ALA A 278 -21.28 -24.93 -14.12
C ALA A 278 -21.16 -24.11 -12.83
N TRP A 279 -21.64 -24.64 -11.70
CA TRP A 279 -21.61 -24.01 -10.38
C TRP A 279 -20.56 -24.61 -9.44
N SER A 280 -19.64 -25.41 -9.95
CA SER A 280 -18.57 -26.07 -9.17
C SER A 280 -17.28 -25.28 -9.15
#